data_7248d42756caff7d8f82680a3f3c0f6c
#
_entry.id   7248d42756caff7d8f82680a3f3c0f6c
#
_cell.length_a   1.000
_cell.length_b   1.000
_cell.length_c   1.000
_cell.angle_alpha   90.00
_cell.angle_beta   90.00
_cell.angle_gamma   90.00
#
_symmetry.space_group_name_H-M   'P 1'
#
loop_
_entity.id
_entity.type
_entity.pdbx_description
1 polymer ?
#
loop_
_entity_poly.entity_id
_entity_poly.type
_entity_poly.pdbx_seq_one_letter_code
_entity_poly.pdbx_strand_id
1 'polypeptide(L)'
;MQRDTEIFELIDAEKNRQLNGLELIASENFVSDQVMEAAGSILTNKYAEGYPNKRYYGGCQIVDIVEQLAIDRAKELYGAEYANVQPHSGSQANTAVFHACLKPGDRILGFDLSHGGHLTHGSPVNFSGKLYEPHFYGVEKGTGVLNYDTIQEIAFKVQPKLIIAGASAYSRDIDFKRFREIADNVNALLLADISHPSGMIAKGILNDPLPHCHVVTTTTHKTLRGPRGGLILMGKDFDNPFGLKLKNGKLKKMSALLNGGVFPGNQGGPLEHIIAAKAIAFSEALSDEFLHYQIQVKKNAAAMAKSFVAKGYDLISGGTDNHVMLIDLRNKNITGKDAEAALEKAEITVNKNMVPFDDKSPFVTSGIRIGTPAVTTRGLKENDMETIVEFIDAVINDYENEETLATIANKVHKFMSHRPLFVS
;
A
#
# COMPACT_ATOMS: atom_id res chain seq x y z
N MET A 1 4.31 7.39 37.98
CA MET A 1 3.37 6.31 37.67
C MET A 1 4.15 5.02 37.56
N GLN A 2 3.58 3.90 37.99
CA GLN A 2 4.18 2.57 37.80
C GLN A 2 4.11 2.22 36.30
N ARG A 3 5.12 1.49 35.79
CA ARG A 3 5.15 1.01 34.41
C ARG A 3 3.95 0.04 34.20
N ASP A 4 3.24 0.19 33.11
CA ASP A 4 2.19 -0.75 32.69
C ASP A 4 2.87 -2.01 32.13
N THR A 5 3.04 -3.01 33.00
CA THR A 5 3.76 -4.25 32.63
C THR A 5 3.00 -5.09 31.64
N GLU A 6 1.67 -5.12 31.71
CA GLU A 6 0.80 -5.93 30.86
C GLU A 6 0.97 -5.57 29.38
N ILE A 7 0.87 -4.29 29.03
CA ILE A 7 1.02 -3.88 27.62
C ILE A 7 2.46 -4.06 27.10
N PHE A 8 3.47 -3.88 27.98
CA PHE A 8 4.85 -4.08 27.54
C PHE A 8 5.21 -5.54 27.37
N GLU A 9 4.64 -6.47 28.13
CA GLU A 9 4.76 -7.92 27.92
C GLU A 9 4.12 -8.35 26.58
N LEU A 10 2.97 -7.75 26.19
CA LEU A 10 2.35 -8.00 24.87
C LEU A 10 3.19 -7.46 23.71
N ILE A 11 3.83 -6.29 23.89
CA ILE A 11 4.77 -5.73 22.90
C ILE A 11 5.99 -6.66 22.74
N ASP A 12 6.52 -7.20 23.83
CA ASP A 12 7.63 -8.15 23.79
C ASP A 12 7.19 -9.48 23.14
N ALA A 13 5.98 -9.94 23.38
CA ALA A 13 5.43 -11.13 22.73
C ALA A 13 5.32 -10.92 21.20
N GLU A 14 4.80 -9.75 20.74
CA GLU A 14 4.76 -9.41 19.32
C GLU A 14 6.16 -9.30 18.71
N LYS A 15 7.12 -8.70 19.41
CA LYS A 15 8.52 -8.67 18.99
C LYS A 15 9.05 -10.09 18.76
N ASN A 16 8.78 -11.01 19.67
CA ASN A 16 9.21 -12.41 19.54
C ASN A 16 8.52 -13.12 18.35
N ARG A 17 7.23 -12.85 18.09
CA ARG A 17 6.53 -13.36 16.93
C ARG A 17 7.20 -12.90 15.63
N GLN A 18 7.50 -11.60 15.53
CA GLN A 18 8.17 -11.03 14.35
C GLN A 18 9.60 -11.56 14.17
N LEU A 19 10.35 -11.80 15.26
CA LEU A 19 11.70 -12.37 15.20
C LEU A 19 11.71 -13.81 14.67
N ASN A 20 10.76 -14.62 15.08
CA ASN A 20 10.78 -16.05 14.87
C ASN A 20 10.01 -16.48 13.59
N GLY A 21 8.98 -15.74 13.18
CA GLY A 21 8.12 -16.07 12.07
C GLY A 21 8.59 -15.54 10.71
N LEU A 22 8.00 -16.09 9.64
CA LEU A 22 8.10 -15.62 8.26
C LEU A 22 6.95 -14.67 7.97
N GLU A 23 7.25 -13.38 7.76
CA GLU A 23 6.26 -12.36 7.39
C GLU A 23 6.18 -12.24 5.87
N LEU A 24 5.05 -12.66 5.31
CA LEU A 24 4.80 -12.66 3.86
C LEU A 24 3.55 -11.86 3.47
N ILE A 25 2.92 -11.14 4.40
CA ILE A 25 1.85 -10.21 4.05
C ILE A 25 2.43 -9.11 3.16
N ALA A 26 1.92 -8.98 1.93
CA ALA A 26 2.44 -8.08 0.91
C ALA A 26 2.41 -6.59 1.30
N SER A 27 1.59 -6.22 2.29
CA SER A 27 1.44 -4.86 2.81
C SER A 27 2.24 -4.59 4.09
N GLU A 28 3.05 -5.55 4.56
CA GLU A 28 3.89 -5.40 5.75
C GLU A 28 5.36 -5.28 5.41
N ASN A 29 6.08 -4.61 6.31
CA ASN A 29 7.51 -4.42 6.24
C ASN A 29 8.06 -4.06 7.62
N PHE A 30 9.38 -4.14 7.79
CA PHE A 30 10.07 -3.75 9.00
C PHE A 30 10.78 -2.42 8.78
N VAL A 31 10.46 -1.44 9.61
CA VAL A 31 11.09 -0.11 9.57
C VAL A 31 12.44 -0.12 10.30
N SER A 32 13.26 0.89 10.05
CA SER A 32 14.51 1.10 10.79
C SER A 32 14.25 1.56 12.22
N ASP A 33 15.28 1.37 13.08
CA ASP A 33 15.23 1.84 14.47
C ASP A 33 15.03 3.35 14.56
N GLN A 34 15.61 4.14 13.64
CA GLN A 34 15.40 5.60 13.57
C GLN A 34 13.95 5.98 13.31
N VAL A 35 13.26 5.23 12.46
CA VAL A 35 11.83 5.45 12.19
C VAL A 35 11.00 5.15 13.43
N MET A 36 11.31 4.08 14.18
CA MET A 36 10.63 3.75 15.44
C MET A 36 10.91 4.78 16.52
N GLU A 37 12.15 5.23 16.66
CA GLU A 37 12.56 6.26 17.62
C GLU A 37 11.81 7.58 17.38
N ALA A 38 11.73 8.03 16.13
CA ALA A 38 10.99 9.23 15.77
C ALA A 38 9.48 9.09 16.04
N ALA A 39 8.89 7.93 15.73
CA ALA A 39 7.49 7.64 15.99
C ALA A 39 7.15 7.60 17.49
N GLY A 40 8.11 7.23 18.35
CA GLY A 40 7.98 7.25 19.82
C GLY A 40 8.46 8.56 20.48
N SER A 41 8.73 9.61 19.70
CA SER A 41 9.34 10.85 20.20
C SER A 41 8.37 11.79 20.92
N ILE A 42 8.93 12.81 21.59
CA ILE A 42 8.18 13.88 22.27
C ILE A 42 7.28 14.70 21.34
N LEU A 43 7.46 14.59 20.02
CA LEU A 43 6.63 15.28 19.03
C LEU A 43 5.16 14.83 19.10
N THR A 44 4.88 13.69 19.73
CA THR A 44 3.51 13.23 20.04
C THR A 44 2.72 14.23 20.89
N ASN A 45 3.39 15.08 21.67
CA ASN A 45 2.77 16.04 22.58
C ASN A 45 2.30 17.32 21.86
N LYS A 46 2.73 17.55 20.59
CA LYS A 46 2.50 18.83 19.92
C LYS A 46 1.22 18.84 19.11
N TYR A 47 0.38 19.84 19.35
CA TYR A 47 -0.82 20.13 18.58
C TYR A 47 -0.54 21.23 17.54
N ALA A 48 -0.74 20.95 16.23
CA ALA A 48 -0.27 21.83 15.14
C ALA A 48 -1.26 21.89 13.96
N GLU A 49 -2.55 22.14 14.23
CA GLU A 49 -3.55 22.34 13.15
C GLU A 49 -3.13 23.44 12.19
N GLY A 50 -3.37 23.23 10.92
CA GLY A 50 -2.92 24.07 9.81
C GLY A 50 -1.71 23.45 9.08
N TYR A 51 -0.90 24.30 8.47
CA TYR A 51 0.25 23.93 7.65
C TYR A 51 1.49 24.74 8.07
N PRO A 52 2.72 24.37 7.69
CA PRO A 52 3.92 25.12 8.02
C PRO A 52 3.75 26.62 7.74
N ASN A 53 4.10 27.45 8.70
CA ASN A 53 3.94 28.91 8.72
C ASN A 53 2.47 29.43 8.63
N LYS A 54 1.47 28.55 8.75
CA LYS A 54 0.04 28.88 8.72
C LYS A 54 -0.72 28.03 9.74
N ARG A 55 -0.24 27.99 10.98
CA ARG A 55 -0.84 27.22 12.08
C ARG A 55 -1.92 28.02 12.81
N TYR A 56 -2.85 27.29 13.39
CA TYR A 56 -3.85 27.84 14.30
C TYR A 56 -3.36 27.89 15.75
N TYR A 57 -2.21 27.29 16.05
CA TYR A 57 -1.62 27.18 17.39
C TYR A 57 -0.22 27.79 17.45
N GLY A 58 0.14 28.32 18.62
CA GLY A 58 1.51 28.78 18.90
C GLY A 58 2.50 27.63 19.17
N GLY A 59 3.80 27.95 19.22
CA GLY A 59 4.85 26.98 19.57
C GLY A 59 5.14 25.97 18.46
N CYS A 60 4.88 26.31 17.20
CA CYS A 60 5.02 25.39 16.06
C CYS A 60 6.34 25.54 15.29
N GLN A 61 7.25 26.42 15.74
CA GLN A 61 8.46 26.77 15.00
C GLN A 61 9.31 25.57 14.61
N ILE A 62 9.40 24.58 15.50
CA ILE A 62 10.20 23.37 15.27
C ILE A 62 9.44 22.37 14.41
N VAL A 63 8.16 22.12 14.70
CA VAL A 63 7.35 21.17 13.90
C VAL A 63 7.10 21.69 12.49
N ASP A 64 7.09 23.01 12.25
CA ASP A 64 7.07 23.58 10.92
C ASP A 64 8.29 23.16 10.09
N ILE A 65 9.47 23.14 10.71
CA ILE A 65 10.70 22.68 10.07
C ILE A 65 10.65 21.17 9.81
N VAL A 66 10.14 20.39 10.77
CA VAL A 66 9.99 18.91 10.63
C VAL A 66 9.05 18.58 9.49
N GLU A 67 7.87 19.20 9.45
CA GLU A 67 6.89 18.95 8.38
C GLU A 67 7.39 19.43 7.03
N GLN A 68 8.02 20.60 6.96
CA GLN A 68 8.60 21.10 5.72
C GLN A 68 9.70 20.15 5.20
N LEU A 69 10.56 19.62 6.06
CA LEU A 69 11.58 18.65 5.69
C LEU A 69 10.95 17.36 5.12
N ALA A 70 9.87 16.88 5.72
CA ALA A 70 9.14 15.72 5.20
C ALA A 70 8.54 16.01 3.81
N ILE A 71 7.95 17.20 3.61
CA ILE A 71 7.41 17.65 2.32
C ILE A 71 8.52 17.70 1.26
N ASP A 72 9.66 18.33 1.57
CA ASP A 72 10.75 18.50 0.63
C ASP A 72 11.36 17.17 0.20
N ARG A 73 11.60 16.26 1.16
CA ARG A 73 12.08 14.91 0.88
C ARG A 73 11.09 14.07 0.07
N ALA A 74 9.79 14.17 0.35
CA ALA A 74 8.76 13.50 -0.44
C ALA A 74 8.74 14.02 -1.88
N LYS A 75 8.85 15.34 -2.07
CA LYS A 75 8.93 15.95 -3.41
C LYS A 75 10.18 15.51 -4.16
N GLU A 76 11.34 15.48 -3.51
CA GLU A 76 12.59 15.01 -4.09
C GLU A 76 12.51 13.53 -4.48
N LEU A 77 12.01 12.69 -3.58
CA LEU A 77 11.92 11.23 -3.78
C LEU A 77 11.07 10.84 -5.00
N TYR A 78 9.98 11.56 -5.23
CA TYR A 78 9.04 11.26 -6.31
C TYR A 78 9.17 12.21 -7.52
N GLY A 79 10.00 13.24 -7.48
CA GLY A 79 10.02 14.28 -8.50
C GLY A 79 8.73 15.10 -8.56
N ALA A 80 8.04 15.26 -7.44
CA ALA A 80 6.74 15.91 -7.34
C ALA A 80 6.87 17.42 -7.12
N GLU A 81 5.97 18.21 -7.73
CA GLU A 81 5.86 19.65 -7.42
C GLU A 81 5.13 19.90 -6.10
N TYR A 82 4.17 19.03 -5.76
CA TYR A 82 3.37 19.12 -4.54
C TYR A 82 3.38 17.82 -3.75
N ALA A 83 3.48 17.95 -2.42
CA ALA A 83 3.31 16.88 -1.46
C ALA A 83 2.53 17.35 -0.23
N ASN A 84 1.62 16.51 0.29
CA ASN A 84 1.00 16.68 1.59
C ASN A 84 1.28 15.42 2.43
N VAL A 85 1.99 15.61 3.54
CA VAL A 85 2.48 14.53 4.42
C VAL A 85 1.59 14.29 5.63
N GLN A 86 0.51 15.07 5.79
CA GLN A 86 -0.37 14.99 6.95
C GLN A 86 -1.36 13.81 6.97
N PRO A 87 -1.78 13.17 5.84
CA PRO A 87 -2.72 12.06 5.92
C PRO A 87 -2.24 10.97 6.89
N HIS A 88 -3.11 10.58 7.82
CA HIS A 88 -2.82 9.57 8.85
C HIS A 88 -2.73 8.17 8.27
N SER A 89 -3.37 7.94 7.13
CA SER A 89 -3.37 6.65 6.41
C SER A 89 -3.63 6.85 4.91
N GLY A 90 -3.40 5.81 4.11
CA GLY A 90 -3.79 5.81 2.69
C GLY A 90 -5.29 6.02 2.49
N SER A 91 -6.13 5.43 3.34
CA SER A 91 -7.58 5.65 3.29
C SER A 91 -7.96 7.11 3.51
N GLN A 92 -7.31 7.79 4.46
CA GLN A 92 -7.55 9.23 4.69
C GLN A 92 -6.96 10.12 3.59
N ALA A 93 -5.84 9.72 2.97
CA ALA A 93 -5.34 10.38 1.77
C ALA A 93 -6.37 10.30 0.62
N ASN A 94 -6.92 9.12 0.35
CA ASN A 94 -7.98 8.95 -0.64
C ASN A 94 -9.23 9.75 -0.27
N THR A 95 -9.68 9.70 0.99
CA THR A 95 -10.83 10.50 1.46
C THR A 95 -10.62 11.99 1.21
N ALA A 96 -9.43 12.52 1.49
CA ALA A 96 -9.10 13.92 1.26
C ALA A 96 -9.16 14.30 -0.22
N VAL A 97 -8.67 13.42 -1.11
CA VAL A 97 -8.78 13.62 -2.57
C VAL A 97 -10.23 13.60 -3.01
N PHE A 98 -11.04 12.66 -2.51
CA PHE A 98 -12.48 12.59 -2.83
C PHE A 98 -13.21 13.87 -2.38
N HIS A 99 -12.96 14.35 -1.17
CA HIS A 99 -13.53 15.62 -0.68
C HIS A 99 -13.11 16.84 -1.51
N ALA A 100 -11.88 16.84 -2.00
CA ALA A 100 -11.38 17.93 -2.83
C ALA A 100 -11.95 17.91 -4.26
N CYS A 101 -12.26 16.73 -4.80
CA CYS A 101 -12.56 16.52 -6.22
C CYS A 101 -14.03 16.23 -6.52
N LEU A 102 -14.80 15.75 -5.55
CA LEU A 102 -16.13 15.15 -5.79
C LEU A 102 -17.20 15.74 -4.87
N LYS A 103 -18.44 15.58 -5.30
CA LYS A 103 -19.64 15.80 -4.48
C LYS A 103 -20.32 14.45 -4.21
N PRO A 104 -21.04 14.29 -3.07
CA PRO A 104 -21.85 13.10 -2.84
C PRO A 104 -22.75 12.79 -4.05
N GLY A 105 -22.77 11.51 -4.45
CA GLY A 105 -23.49 11.03 -5.63
C GLY A 105 -22.73 11.14 -6.96
N ASP A 106 -21.53 11.74 -7.01
CA ASP A 106 -20.72 11.71 -8.23
C ASP A 106 -20.26 10.29 -8.55
N ARG A 107 -20.24 9.97 -9.87
CA ARG A 107 -19.80 8.67 -10.36
C ARG A 107 -18.28 8.53 -10.31
N ILE A 108 -17.82 7.41 -9.79
CA ILE A 108 -16.42 7.02 -9.76
C ILE A 108 -16.22 5.69 -10.46
N LEU A 109 -15.04 5.49 -11.05
CA LEU A 109 -14.65 4.23 -11.67
C LEU A 109 -13.37 3.73 -10.97
N GLY A 110 -13.50 2.63 -10.22
CA GLY A 110 -12.41 2.02 -9.45
C GLY A 110 -12.11 0.59 -9.83
N PHE A 111 -11.01 0.05 -9.35
CA PHE A 111 -10.68 -1.35 -9.53
C PHE A 111 -11.54 -2.20 -8.59
N ASP A 112 -12.19 -3.25 -9.12
CA ASP A 112 -13.05 -4.15 -8.36
C ASP A 112 -12.28 -4.80 -7.21
N LEU A 113 -12.86 -4.75 -6.00
CA LEU A 113 -12.26 -5.32 -4.80
C LEU A 113 -11.98 -6.82 -4.96
N SER A 114 -12.90 -7.56 -5.57
CA SER A 114 -12.77 -9.01 -5.81
C SER A 114 -11.69 -9.37 -6.83
N HIS A 115 -11.29 -8.41 -7.65
CA HIS A 115 -10.23 -8.56 -8.65
C HIS A 115 -8.88 -7.98 -8.21
N GLY A 116 -8.79 -7.47 -6.97
CA GLY A 116 -7.55 -6.94 -6.40
C GLY A 116 -7.54 -5.45 -6.12
N GLY A 117 -8.68 -4.75 -6.21
CA GLY A 117 -8.82 -3.35 -5.82
C GLY A 117 -8.67 -3.13 -4.31
N HIS A 118 -8.86 -1.89 -3.88
CA HIS A 118 -8.85 -1.51 -2.46
C HIS A 118 -10.25 -1.09 -2.01
N LEU A 119 -10.54 -1.22 -0.70
CA LEU A 119 -11.83 -0.80 -0.12
C LEU A 119 -12.21 0.64 -0.50
N THR A 120 -11.25 1.56 -0.52
CA THR A 120 -11.48 2.98 -0.85
C THR A 120 -11.69 3.25 -2.35
N HIS A 121 -11.70 2.22 -3.20
CA HIS A 121 -11.96 2.36 -4.63
C HIS A 121 -13.45 2.19 -5.01
N GLY A 122 -14.36 2.29 -4.04
CA GLY A 122 -15.80 2.24 -4.27
C GLY A 122 -16.53 1.11 -3.53
N SER A 123 -15.86 0.35 -2.66
CA SER A 123 -16.52 -0.74 -1.93
C SER A 123 -17.73 -0.26 -1.13
N PRO A 124 -18.89 -0.98 -1.19
CA PRO A 124 -20.14 -0.55 -0.56
C PRO A 124 -20.06 -0.48 0.97
N VAL A 125 -19.08 -1.13 1.60
CA VAL A 125 -18.86 -1.04 3.05
C VAL A 125 -17.98 0.14 3.45
N ASN A 126 -17.34 0.80 2.47
CA ASN A 126 -16.44 1.93 2.67
C ASN A 126 -17.13 3.27 2.37
N PHE A 127 -16.57 4.40 2.88
CA PHE A 127 -17.08 5.74 2.60
C PHE A 127 -17.25 5.97 1.08
N SER A 128 -16.32 5.47 0.28
CA SER A 128 -16.30 5.67 -1.18
C SER A 128 -17.51 5.07 -1.89
N GLY A 129 -17.99 3.91 -1.43
CA GLY A 129 -19.21 3.30 -1.95
C GLY A 129 -20.50 3.77 -1.28
N LYS A 130 -20.40 4.44 -0.11
CA LYS A 130 -21.58 4.98 0.61
C LYS A 130 -21.94 6.40 0.18
N LEU A 131 -20.95 7.21 -0.19
CA LEU A 131 -21.15 8.63 -0.51
C LEU A 131 -21.21 8.88 -2.03
N TYR A 132 -20.61 8.02 -2.84
CA TYR A 132 -20.48 8.17 -4.28
C TYR A 132 -21.17 7.03 -5.01
N GLU A 133 -21.38 7.18 -6.33
CA GLU A 133 -21.90 6.12 -7.20
C GLU A 133 -20.74 5.34 -7.81
N PRO A 134 -20.36 4.18 -7.23
CA PRO A 134 -19.21 3.42 -7.67
C PRO A 134 -19.53 2.53 -8.87
N HIS A 135 -18.63 2.55 -9.83
CA HIS A 135 -18.55 1.61 -10.93
C HIS A 135 -17.17 0.96 -10.94
N PHE A 136 -17.05 -0.22 -11.53
CA PHE A 136 -15.85 -1.01 -11.42
C PHE A 136 -15.33 -1.49 -12.77
N TYR A 137 -14.02 -1.52 -12.90
CA TYR A 137 -13.31 -2.29 -13.90
C TYR A 137 -12.58 -3.45 -13.21
N GLY A 138 -12.25 -4.50 -13.95
CA GLY A 138 -11.58 -5.68 -13.44
C GLY A 138 -10.51 -6.19 -14.39
N VAL A 139 -9.98 -7.37 -14.08
CA VAL A 139 -9.08 -8.11 -14.96
C VAL A 139 -9.84 -8.99 -15.93
N GLU A 140 -9.21 -9.34 -17.05
CA GLU A 140 -9.79 -10.29 -18.01
C GLU A 140 -9.85 -11.71 -17.44
N LYS A 141 -10.93 -12.41 -17.75
CA LYS A 141 -11.07 -13.82 -17.43
C LYS A 141 -10.07 -14.64 -18.25
N GLY A 142 -9.32 -15.49 -17.58
CA GLY A 142 -8.32 -16.38 -18.18
C GLY A 142 -6.90 -15.82 -18.16
N THR A 143 -6.69 -14.51 -18.41
CA THR A 143 -5.35 -13.91 -18.35
C THR A 143 -5.03 -13.31 -16.99
N GLY A 144 -6.03 -12.85 -16.25
CA GLY A 144 -5.86 -12.17 -14.97
C GLY A 144 -5.17 -10.79 -15.09
N VAL A 145 -5.15 -10.18 -16.29
CA VAL A 145 -4.54 -8.87 -16.53
C VAL A 145 -5.58 -7.81 -16.88
N LEU A 146 -5.21 -6.53 -16.70
CA LEU A 146 -6.06 -5.39 -17.10
C LEU A 146 -6.12 -5.27 -18.63
N ASN A 147 -7.33 -5.10 -19.17
CA ASN A 147 -7.56 -4.73 -20.56
C ASN A 147 -7.99 -3.27 -20.62
N TYR A 148 -7.10 -2.42 -21.11
CA TYR A 148 -7.34 -0.98 -21.15
C TYR A 148 -8.45 -0.57 -22.14
N ASP A 149 -8.69 -1.33 -23.18
CA ASP A 149 -9.78 -1.05 -24.12
C ASP A 149 -11.13 -1.34 -23.47
N THR A 150 -11.26 -2.43 -22.74
CA THR A 150 -12.46 -2.72 -21.92
C THR A 150 -12.67 -1.65 -20.84
N ILE A 151 -11.59 -1.18 -20.18
CA ILE A 151 -11.68 -0.08 -19.20
C ILE A 151 -12.19 1.20 -19.87
N GLN A 152 -11.72 1.50 -21.08
CA GLN A 152 -12.17 2.65 -21.87
C GLN A 152 -13.66 2.56 -22.22
N GLU A 153 -14.14 1.40 -22.66
CA GLU A 153 -15.57 1.16 -22.94
C GLU A 153 -16.43 1.38 -21.69
N ILE A 154 -15.99 0.88 -20.55
CA ILE A 154 -16.67 1.10 -19.26
C ILE A 154 -16.68 2.60 -18.92
N ALA A 155 -15.56 3.29 -19.07
CA ALA A 155 -15.45 4.73 -18.77
C ALA A 155 -16.40 5.56 -19.67
N PHE A 156 -16.49 5.23 -20.97
CA PHE A 156 -17.44 5.88 -21.89
C PHE A 156 -18.91 5.65 -21.49
N LYS A 157 -19.25 4.45 -21.02
CA LYS A 157 -20.60 4.14 -20.57
C LYS A 157 -20.95 4.83 -19.25
N VAL A 158 -20.00 4.86 -18.32
CA VAL A 158 -20.19 5.37 -16.96
C VAL A 158 -20.10 6.89 -16.90
N GLN A 159 -19.20 7.50 -17.67
CA GLN A 159 -18.90 8.94 -17.60
C GLN A 159 -18.53 9.36 -16.17
N PRO A 160 -17.48 8.76 -15.54
CA PRO A 160 -17.11 9.05 -14.17
C PRO A 160 -16.51 10.45 -14.02
N LYS A 161 -16.56 11.02 -12.80
CA LYS A 161 -15.84 12.25 -12.45
C LYS A 161 -14.41 11.96 -12.03
N LEU A 162 -14.17 10.77 -11.49
CA LEU A 162 -12.85 10.31 -11.02
C LEU A 162 -12.66 8.86 -11.47
N ILE A 163 -11.49 8.61 -12.06
CA ILE A 163 -10.98 7.25 -12.31
C ILE A 163 -9.87 6.98 -11.31
N ILE A 164 -9.85 5.80 -10.70
CA ILE A 164 -8.86 5.40 -9.70
C ILE A 164 -8.05 4.25 -10.28
N ALA A 165 -6.76 4.49 -10.53
CA ALA A 165 -5.80 3.50 -11.00
C ALA A 165 -4.91 3.05 -9.83
N GLY A 166 -4.99 1.78 -9.46
CA GLY A 166 -4.23 1.24 -8.33
C GLY A 166 -4.82 -0.06 -7.83
N ALA A 167 -4.03 -0.83 -7.10
CA ALA A 167 -4.42 -2.16 -6.65
C ALA A 167 -3.77 -2.56 -5.33
N SER A 168 -4.43 -3.49 -4.61
CA SER A 168 -3.90 -4.16 -3.41
C SER A 168 -3.40 -5.57 -3.70
N ALA A 169 -3.90 -6.22 -4.75
CA ALA A 169 -3.58 -7.61 -5.08
C ALA A 169 -3.40 -7.85 -6.59
N TYR A 170 -2.90 -6.86 -7.31
CA TYR A 170 -2.59 -6.98 -8.73
C TYR A 170 -1.07 -7.10 -8.91
N SER A 171 -0.64 -8.17 -9.55
CA SER A 171 0.78 -8.55 -9.63
C SER A 171 1.52 -7.93 -10.82
N ARG A 172 0.83 -7.24 -11.73
CA ARG A 172 1.46 -6.64 -12.91
C ARG A 172 1.65 -5.14 -12.74
N ASP A 173 2.53 -4.58 -13.56
CA ASP A 173 2.70 -3.12 -13.63
C ASP A 173 1.48 -2.46 -14.28
N ILE A 174 1.23 -1.19 -13.96
CA ILE A 174 0.08 -0.43 -14.44
C ILE A 174 0.55 0.60 -15.46
N ASP A 175 -0.13 0.67 -16.61
CA ASP A 175 0.09 1.70 -17.61
C ASP A 175 -0.74 2.96 -17.28
N PHE A 176 -0.13 3.87 -16.53
CA PHE A 176 -0.77 5.13 -16.14
C PHE A 176 -0.98 6.07 -17.32
N LYS A 177 -0.20 5.93 -18.40
CA LYS A 177 -0.39 6.72 -19.62
C LYS A 177 -1.71 6.33 -20.31
N ARG A 178 -1.99 5.02 -20.42
CA ARG A 178 -3.26 4.54 -20.96
C ARG A 178 -4.45 4.95 -20.08
N PHE A 179 -4.31 4.88 -18.75
CA PHE A 179 -5.34 5.41 -17.86
C PHE A 179 -5.58 6.91 -18.06
N ARG A 180 -4.53 7.69 -18.31
CA ARG A 180 -4.66 9.13 -18.59
C ARG A 180 -5.42 9.39 -19.88
N GLU A 181 -5.12 8.68 -20.96
CA GLU A 181 -5.85 8.77 -22.21
C GLU A 181 -7.34 8.45 -22.02
N ILE A 182 -7.65 7.41 -21.25
CA ILE A 182 -9.03 7.04 -20.91
C ILE A 182 -9.72 8.17 -20.12
N ALA A 183 -9.05 8.71 -19.11
CA ALA A 183 -9.60 9.79 -18.28
C ALA A 183 -9.88 11.06 -19.09
N ASP A 184 -8.96 11.46 -19.97
CA ASP A 184 -9.09 12.63 -20.83
C ASP A 184 -10.28 12.45 -21.81
N ASN A 185 -10.48 11.25 -22.35
CA ASN A 185 -11.58 10.95 -23.28
C ASN A 185 -12.98 11.11 -22.65
N VAL A 186 -13.09 11.07 -21.32
CA VAL A 186 -14.36 11.21 -20.59
C VAL A 186 -14.38 12.42 -19.66
N ASN A 187 -13.38 13.31 -19.77
CA ASN A 187 -13.20 14.49 -18.90
C ASN A 187 -13.23 14.15 -17.41
N ALA A 188 -12.65 13.02 -17.02
CA ALA A 188 -12.48 12.60 -15.63
C ALA A 188 -11.15 13.05 -15.06
N LEU A 189 -11.09 13.27 -13.75
CA LEU A 189 -9.82 13.29 -13.03
C LEU A 189 -9.27 11.87 -12.91
N LEU A 190 -7.95 11.74 -12.89
CA LEU A 190 -7.25 10.47 -12.67
C LEU A 190 -6.48 10.52 -11.34
N LEU A 191 -6.84 9.62 -10.43
CA LEU A 191 -6.14 9.34 -9.18
C LEU A 191 -5.34 8.05 -9.33
N ALA A 192 -4.04 8.07 -9.06
CA ALA A 192 -3.26 6.86 -8.87
C ALA A 192 -3.10 6.55 -7.39
N ASP A 193 -3.58 5.41 -6.93
CA ASP A 193 -3.27 4.86 -5.61
C ASP A 193 -2.14 3.84 -5.73
N ILE A 194 -0.92 4.30 -5.44
CA ILE A 194 0.30 3.49 -5.56
C ILE A 194 0.76 2.89 -4.24
N SER A 195 -0.11 2.75 -3.27
CA SER A 195 0.22 2.33 -1.90
C SER A 195 1.07 1.06 -1.84
N HIS A 196 0.80 0.07 -2.68
CA HIS A 196 1.55 -1.18 -2.69
C HIS A 196 2.94 -1.05 -3.32
N PRO A 197 3.10 -0.61 -4.58
CA PRO A 197 4.39 -0.55 -5.26
C PRO A 197 5.19 0.74 -5.01
N SER A 198 4.79 1.59 -4.07
CA SER A 198 5.28 2.95 -3.87
C SER A 198 6.82 3.08 -3.81
N GLY A 199 7.49 2.17 -3.07
CA GLY A 199 8.94 2.16 -2.99
C GLY A 199 9.62 1.81 -4.31
N MET A 200 9.04 0.91 -5.10
CA MET A 200 9.55 0.52 -6.43
C MET A 200 9.36 1.66 -7.43
N ILE A 201 8.21 2.34 -7.40
CA ILE A 201 7.93 3.50 -8.25
C ILE A 201 8.88 4.65 -7.91
N ALA A 202 9.09 4.95 -6.63
CA ALA A 202 10.01 5.99 -6.17
C ALA A 202 11.46 5.78 -6.65
N LYS A 203 11.84 4.55 -6.95
CA LYS A 203 13.19 4.19 -7.49
C LYS A 203 13.18 3.89 -8.98
N GLY A 204 12.10 4.20 -9.71
CA GLY A 204 12.04 4.02 -11.17
C GLY A 204 12.03 2.56 -11.65
N ILE A 205 11.65 1.60 -10.78
CA ILE A 205 11.62 0.17 -11.12
C ILE A 205 10.30 -0.22 -11.80
N LEU A 206 9.25 0.56 -11.58
CA LEU A 206 7.91 0.43 -12.17
C LEU A 206 7.48 1.76 -12.78
N ASN A 207 6.42 1.74 -13.57
CA ASN A 207 5.90 2.91 -14.25
C ASN A 207 5.54 4.04 -13.27
N ASP A 208 5.98 5.26 -13.61
CA ASP A 208 5.75 6.46 -12.82
C ASP A 208 4.36 7.07 -13.14
N PRO A 209 3.46 7.23 -12.16
CA PRO A 209 2.17 7.88 -12.36
C PRO A 209 2.25 9.42 -12.45
N LEU A 210 3.29 10.05 -11.86
CA LEU A 210 3.33 11.51 -11.70
C LEU A 210 3.26 12.31 -12.99
N PRO A 211 3.87 11.88 -14.11
CA PRO A 211 3.69 12.58 -15.39
C PRO A 211 2.29 12.45 -16.00
N HIS A 212 1.51 11.47 -15.55
CA HIS A 212 0.26 11.09 -16.20
C HIS A 212 -0.98 11.37 -15.34
N CYS A 213 -0.87 11.19 -14.02
CA CYS A 213 -2.02 11.28 -13.12
C CYS A 213 -2.22 12.69 -12.58
N HIS A 214 -3.46 13.09 -12.36
CA HIS A 214 -3.79 14.40 -11.78
C HIS A 214 -3.40 14.46 -10.30
N VAL A 215 -3.63 13.38 -9.57
CA VAL A 215 -3.28 13.23 -8.15
C VAL A 215 -2.75 11.81 -7.93
N VAL A 216 -1.78 11.68 -7.06
CA VAL A 216 -1.22 10.39 -6.63
C VAL A 216 -1.36 10.29 -5.12
N THR A 217 -1.85 9.17 -4.63
CA THR A 217 -1.86 8.83 -3.20
C THR A 217 -1.04 7.60 -2.93
N THR A 218 -0.48 7.52 -1.73
CA THR A 218 0.23 6.33 -1.27
C THR A 218 0.17 6.19 0.24
N THR A 219 0.44 4.98 0.71
CA THR A 219 0.86 4.71 2.08
C THR A 219 2.37 4.81 2.20
N THR A 220 2.88 4.96 3.43
CA THR A 220 4.32 5.07 3.68
C THR A 220 4.95 3.78 4.24
N HIS A 221 4.15 2.75 4.57
CA HIS A 221 4.58 1.60 5.39
C HIS A 221 4.66 0.25 4.66
N LYS A 222 4.51 0.20 3.34
CA LYS A 222 4.59 -1.05 2.55
C LYS A 222 5.99 -1.19 1.91
N THR A 223 6.07 -1.21 0.59
CA THR A 223 7.37 -1.22 -0.10
C THR A 223 8.23 0.00 0.21
N LEU A 224 7.63 1.14 0.58
CA LEU A 224 8.36 2.35 0.96
C LEU A 224 9.06 2.24 2.34
N ARG A 225 8.71 1.23 3.15
CA ARG A 225 9.38 0.86 4.41
C ARG A 225 9.46 1.99 5.45
N GLY A 226 8.41 2.81 5.52
CA GLY A 226 8.28 3.90 6.50
C GLY A 226 7.23 3.63 7.58
N PRO A 227 6.91 4.62 8.42
CA PRO A 227 5.87 4.49 9.43
C PRO A 227 4.49 4.36 8.79
N ARG A 228 3.52 3.83 9.53
CA ARG A 228 2.12 3.80 9.07
C ARG A 228 1.60 5.22 8.88
N GLY A 229 1.21 5.54 7.66
CA GLY A 229 0.75 6.87 7.27
C GLY A 229 0.35 6.92 5.81
N GLY A 230 -0.12 8.09 5.36
CA GLY A 230 -0.46 8.39 3.97
C GLY A 230 0.29 9.59 3.43
N LEU A 231 0.23 9.76 2.12
CA LEU A 231 0.87 10.85 1.37
C LEU A 231 0.01 11.18 0.15
N ILE A 232 -0.08 12.46 -0.19
CA ILE A 232 -0.72 12.95 -1.42
C ILE A 232 0.34 13.70 -2.22
N LEU A 233 0.44 13.42 -3.52
CA LEU A 233 1.42 14.00 -4.43
C LEU A 233 0.74 14.50 -5.71
N MET A 234 1.36 15.50 -6.36
CA MET A 234 1.10 15.87 -7.75
C MET A 234 2.41 16.12 -8.48
N GLY A 235 2.51 15.64 -9.72
CA GLY A 235 3.64 15.93 -10.60
C GLY A 235 3.71 17.41 -10.96
N LYS A 236 2.56 18.02 -11.24
CA LYS A 236 2.39 19.48 -11.45
C LYS A 236 1.14 19.97 -10.73
N ASP A 237 1.24 21.17 -10.11
CA ASP A 237 0.07 21.83 -9.56
C ASP A 237 -0.68 22.58 -10.68
N PHE A 238 -1.99 22.47 -10.68
CA PHE A 238 -2.84 23.02 -11.74
C PHE A 238 -4.03 23.81 -11.18
N ASP A 239 -4.65 24.62 -12.00
CA ASP A 239 -5.85 25.34 -11.63
C ASP A 239 -7.02 24.36 -11.50
N ASN A 240 -7.78 24.46 -10.41
CA ASN A 240 -8.88 23.53 -10.19
C ASN A 240 -9.91 23.57 -11.33
N PRO A 241 -10.41 22.42 -11.79
CA PRO A 241 -11.38 22.35 -12.90
C PRO A 241 -12.82 22.71 -12.47
N PHE A 242 -13.05 23.00 -11.19
CA PHE A 242 -14.37 23.27 -10.62
C PHE A 242 -14.76 24.74 -10.65
N GLY A 243 -13.90 25.63 -11.17
CA GLY A 243 -14.15 27.06 -11.24
C GLY A 243 -14.08 27.79 -9.88
N LEU A 244 -13.53 27.15 -8.85
CA LEU A 244 -13.40 27.75 -7.51
C LEU A 244 -12.34 28.85 -7.52
N LYS A 245 -12.70 30.07 -7.04
CA LYS A 245 -11.87 31.25 -7.12
C LYS A 245 -11.42 31.73 -5.74
N LEU A 246 -10.28 32.40 -5.72
CA LEU A 246 -9.80 33.23 -4.63
C LEU A 246 -10.57 34.56 -4.60
N LYS A 247 -10.45 35.34 -3.51
CA LYS A 247 -11.07 36.66 -3.37
C LYS A 247 -10.63 37.65 -4.46
N ASN A 248 -9.44 37.47 -5.03
CA ASN A 248 -8.92 38.32 -6.14
C ASN A 248 -9.38 37.86 -7.54
N GLY A 249 -10.30 36.88 -7.64
CA GLY A 249 -10.87 36.39 -8.90
C GLY A 249 -10.04 35.33 -9.60
N LYS A 250 -8.80 35.02 -9.20
CA LYS A 250 -7.97 33.95 -9.76
C LYS A 250 -8.49 32.58 -9.32
N LEU A 251 -8.35 31.58 -10.17
CA LEU A 251 -8.66 30.19 -9.81
C LEU A 251 -7.77 29.71 -8.64
N LYS A 252 -8.34 28.95 -7.73
CA LYS A 252 -7.56 28.26 -6.71
C LYS A 252 -6.74 27.15 -7.37
N LYS A 253 -5.52 26.96 -6.90
CA LYS A 253 -4.71 25.80 -7.27
C LYS A 253 -5.28 24.50 -6.67
N MET A 254 -5.06 23.38 -7.34
CA MET A 254 -5.53 22.08 -6.88
C MET A 254 -4.89 21.70 -5.54
N SER A 255 -3.62 22.07 -5.32
CA SER A 255 -2.93 21.93 -4.03
C SER A 255 -3.69 22.55 -2.86
N ALA A 256 -4.31 23.71 -3.06
CA ALA A 256 -5.10 24.36 -2.02
C ALA A 256 -6.41 23.59 -1.70
N LEU A 257 -7.00 22.93 -2.69
CA LEU A 257 -8.17 22.09 -2.49
C LEU A 257 -7.80 20.79 -1.76
N LEU A 258 -6.70 20.16 -2.16
CA LEU A 258 -6.20 18.94 -1.52
C LEU A 258 -5.80 19.20 -0.05
N ASN A 259 -5.10 20.32 0.21
CA ASN A 259 -4.82 20.75 1.58
C ASN A 259 -6.11 20.95 2.38
N GLY A 260 -7.11 21.63 1.80
CA GLY A 260 -8.41 21.80 2.43
C GLY A 260 -9.15 20.48 2.66
N GLY A 261 -8.99 19.51 1.77
CA GLY A 261 -9.53 18.16 1.88
C GLY A 261 -8.90 17.35 3.02
N VAL A 262 -7.60 17.56 3.30
CA VAL A 262 -6.92 16.96 4.46
C VAL A 262 -7.33 17.72 5.73
N PHE A 263 -6.99 18.99 5.83
CA PHE A 263 -7.32 19.85 6.96
C PHE A 263 -7.96 21.16 6.46
N PRO A 264 -9.15 21.53 6.95
CA PRO A 264 -9.94 20.89 8.01
C PRO A 264 -10.95 19.83 7.52
N GLY A 265 -10.91 19.42 6.25
CA GLY A 265 -11.98 18.63 5.61
C GLY A 265 -12.14 17.21 6.15
N ASN A 266 -11.05 16.58 6.60
CA ASN A 266 -11.01 15.17 6.99
C ASN A 266 -10.29 14.91 8.32
N GLN A 267 -9.33 15.75 8.67
CA GLN A 267 -8.48 15.60 9.85
C GLN A 267 -8.43 16.89 10.67
N GLY A 268 -8.00 16.77 11.96
CA GLY A 268 -7.61 17.86 12.84
C GLY A 268 -6.09 18.00 12.91
N GLY A 269 -5.54 17.98 14.14
CA GLY A 269 -4.09 18.09 14.35
C GLY A 269 -3.30 16.96 13.67
N PRO A 270 -2.21 17.29 12.97
CA PRO A 270 -1.35 16.30 12.35
C PRO A 270 -0.56 15.51 13.40
N LEU A 271 -0.15 14.29 13.05
CA LEU A 271 0.69 13.43 13.89
C LEU A 271 2.17 13.78 13.65
N GLU A 272 2.68 14.79 14.35
CA GLU A 272 4.03 15.34 14.10
C GLU A 272 5.16 14.32 14.32
N HIS A 273 5.00 13.40 15.28
CA HIS A 273 5.92 12.28 15.49
C HIS A 273 5.94 11.30 14.30
N ILE A 274 4.80 11.06 13.66
CA ILE A 274 4.72 10.24 12.44
C ILE A 274 5.26 11.01 11.22
N ILE A 275 5.05 12.33 11.15
CA ILE A 275 5.63 13.16 10.08
C ILE A 275 7.17 13.15 10.18
N ALA A 276 7.72 13.24 11.39
CA ALA A 276 9.16 13.10 11.60
C ALA A 276 9.67 11.71 11.16
N ALA A 277 8.96 10.66 11.52
CA ALA A 277 9.27 9.30 11.06
C ALA A 277 9.17 9.13 9.54
N LYS A 278 8.19 9.80 8.89
CA LYS A 278 8.11 9.87 7.41
C LYS A 278 9.32 10.58 6.82
N ALA A 279 9.76 11.71 7.41
CA ALA A 279 10.93 12.44 6.94
C ALA A 279 12.20 11.58 6.97
N ILE A 280 12.38 10.74 7.99
CA ILE A 280 13.48 9.77 8.08
C ILE A 280 13.34 8.71 6.99
N ALA A 281 12.17 8.09 6.87
CA ALA A 281 11.93 7.05 5.86
C ALA A 281 12.13 7.56 4.42
N PHE A 282 11.76 8.80 4.12
CA PHE A 282 12.02 9.41 2.81
C PHE A 282 13.51 9.65 2.58
N SER A 283 14.27 10.02 3.62
CA SER A 283 15.73 10.13 3.55
C SER A 283 16.40 8.79 3.25
N GLU A 284 15.96 7.74 3.94
CA GLU A 284 16.42 6.37 3.66
C GLU A 284 16.06 5.95 2.23
N ALA A 285 14.85 6.27 1.77
CA ALA A 285 14.37 5.92 0.43
C ALA A 285 15.11 6.68 -0.70
N LEU A 286 15.71 7.82 -0.43
CA LEU A 286 16.56 8.55 -1.38
C LEU A 286 17.89 7.84 -1.65
N SER A 287 18.37 6.99 -0.74
CA SER A 287 19.67 6.32 -0.84
C SER A 287 19.76 5.29 -1.98
N ASP A 288 20.99 4.95 -2.38
CA ASP A 288 21.28 3.86 -3.32
C ASP A 288 21.00 2.49 -2.68
N GLU A 289 21.20 2.36 -1.37
CA GLU A 289 20.88 1.14 -0.62
C GLU A 289 19.40 0.78 -0.77
N PHE A 290 18.53 1.79 -0.73
CA PHE A 290 17.10 1.57 -0.93
C PHE A 290 16.77 1.14 -2.36
N LEU A 291 17.49 1.64 -3.37
CA LEU A 291 17.36 1.15 -4.74
C LEU A 291 17.74 -0.33 -4.83
N HIS A 292 18.87 -0.72 -4.25
CA HIS A 292 19.31 -2.12 -4.21
C HIS A 292 18.30 -3.01 -3.48
N TYR A 293 17.74 -2.52 -2.37
CA TYR A 293 16.67 -3.20 -1.64
C TYR A 293 15.44 -3.44 -2.52
N GLN A 294 14.94 -2.43 -3.22
CA GLN A 294 13.76 -2.57 -4.09
C GLN A 294 14.00 -3.52 -5.27
N ILE A 295 15.20 -3.49 -5.85
CA ILE A 295 15.62 -4.46 -6.87
C ILE A 295 15.61 -5.89 -6.30
N GLN A 296 16.10 -6.08 -5.07
CA GLN A 296 16.08 -7.38 -4.41
C GLN A 296 14.65 -7.84 -4.09
N VAL A 297 13.76 -6.96 -3.65
CA VAL A 297 12.34 -7.27 -3.46
C VAL A 297 11.72 -7.84 -4.73
N LYS A 298 11.96 -7.20 -5.88
CA LYS A 298 11.46 -7.66 -7.19
C LYS A 298 12.06 -9.02 -7.59
N LYS A 299 13.37 -9.22 -7.40
CA LYS A 299 14.04 -10.49 -7.68
C LYS A 299 13.49 -11.63 -6.81
N ASN A 300 13.32 -11.38 -5.53
CA ASN A 300 12.75 -12.33 -4.60
C ASN A 300 11.31 -12.72 -5.01
N ALA A 301 10.48 -11.75 -5.38
CA ALA A 301 9.13 -12.00 -5.85
C ALA A 301 9.11 -12.87 -7.13
N ALA A 302 9.97 -12.56 -8.09
CA ALA A 302 10.09 -13.36 -9.32
C ALA A 302 10.58 -14.80 -9.06
N ALA A 303 11.55 -14.99 -8.15
CA ALA A 303 12.04 -16.30 -7.76
C ALA A 303 10.97 -17.11 -7.04
N MET A 304 10.26 -16.48 -6.09
CA MET A 304 9.15 -17.10 -5.36
C MET A 304 8.00 -17.52 -6.30
N ALA A 305 7.61 -16.64 -7.22
CA ALA A 305 6.57 -16.93 -8.23
C ALA A 305 6.97 -18.13 -9.11
N LYS A 306 8.21 -18.17 -9.58
CA LYS A 306 8.75 -19.30 -10.37
C LYS A 306 8.70 -20.62 -9.57
N SER A 307 9.05 -20.59 -8.29
CA SER A 307 9.03 -21.76 -7.42
C SER A 307 7.61 -22.28 -7.20
N PHE A 308 6.63 -21.41 -6.98
CA PHE A 308 5.21 -21.80 -6.90
C PHE A 308 4.70 -22.47 -8.18
N VAL A 309 4.99 -21.85 -9.34
CA VAL A 309 4.60 -22.43 -10.65
C VAL A 309 5.23 -23.83 -10.83
N ALA A 310 6.51 -24.00 -10.47
CA ALA A 310 7.19 -25.30 -10.56
C ALA A 310 6.54 -26.38 -9.67
N LYS A 311 5.90 -26.00 -8.57
CA LYS A 311 5.12 -26.89 -7.69
C LYS A 311 3.65 -27.03 -8.10
N GLY A 312 3.28 -26.50 -9.26
CA GLY A 312 1.95 -26.63 -9.83
C GLY A 312 0.88 -25.76 -9.18
N TYR A 313 1.28 -24.62 -8.61
CA TYR A 313 0.32 -23.59 -8.17
C TYR A 313 -0.06 -22.67 -9.32
N ASP A 314 -1.32 -22.24 -9.35
CA ASP A 314 -1.82 -21.24 -10.28
C ASP A 314 -1.61 -19.84 -9.69
N LEU A 315 -0.85 -19.00 -10.38
CA LEU A 315 -0.69 -17.59 -10.04
C LEU A 315 -1.59 -16.74 -10.93
N ILE A 316 -2.41 -15.88 -10.32
CA ILE A 316 -3.20 -14.93 -11.07
C ILE A 316 -2.26 -14.04 -11.90
N SER A 317 -2.60 -13.83 -13.16
CA SER A 317 -1.78 -13.21 -14.21
C SER A 317 -0.48 -13.95 -14.60
N GLY A 318 -0.29 -15.20 -14.17
CA GLY A 318 0.84 -16.05 -14.55
C GLY A 318 2.19 -15.67 -13.96
N GLY A 319 2.24 -14.75 -12.98
CA GLY A 319 3.49 -14.31 -12.34
C GLY A 319 3.40 -12.91 -11.73
N THR A 320 4.56 -12.24 -11.56
CA THR A 320 4.59 -10.90 -10.97
C THR A 320 5.67 -10.01 -11.60
N ASP A 321 5.35 -8.72 -11.75
CA ASP A 321 6.28 -7.66 -12.15
C ASP A 321 6.72 -6.80 -10.94
N ASN A 322 6.06 -6.98 -9.78
CA ASN A 322 6.28 -6.20 -8.57
C ASN A 322 6.58 -7.12 -7.35
N HIS A 323 6.13 -6.76 -6.16
CA HIS A 323 6.40 -7.46 -4.90
C HIS A 323 5.28 -8.43 -4.48
N VAL A 324 4.14 -8.42 -5.18
CA VAL A 324 2.91 -9.15 -4.80
C VAL A 324 2.69 -10.35 -5.70
N MET A 325 2.23 -11.44 -5.12
CA MET A 325 1.68 -12.61 -5.82
C MET A 325 0.30 -12.93 -5.25
N LEU A 326 -0.64 -13.22 -6.12
CA LEU A 326 -1.94 -13.76 -5.77
C LEU A 326 -2.00 -15.21 -6.25
N ILE A 327 -2.09 -16.13 -5.31
CA ILE A 327 -2.05 -17.58 -5.55
C ILE A 327 -3.46 -18.12 -5.48
N ASP A 328 -3.90 -18.78 -6.54
CA ASP A 328 -5.17 -19.49 -6.61
C ASP A 328 -4.98 -20.89 -6.05
N LEU A 329 -5.76 -21.24 -5.03
CA LEU A 329 -5.66 -22.53 -4.33
C LEU A 329 -6.73 -23.53 -4.78
N ARG A 330 -7.57 -23.19 -5.77
CA ARG A 330 -8.64 -24.08 -6.22
C ARG A 330 -8.12 -25.41 -6.76
N ASN A 331 -6.95 -25.40 -7.42
CA ASN A 331 -6.30 -26.60 -7.91
C ASN A 331 -5.61 -27.44 -6.80
N LYS A 332 -5.51 -26.92 -5.57
CA LYS A 332 -4.99 -27.60 -4.38
C LYS A 332 -6.11 -28.09 -3.45
N ASN A 333 -7.37 -27.84 -3.79
CA ASN A 333 -8.56 -28.24 -3.03
C ASN A 333 -8.57 -27.73 -1.56
N ILE A 334 -7.99 -26.56 -1.30
CA ILE A 334 -7.99 -25.89 0.00
C ILE A 334 -8.54 -24.48 -0.15
N THR A 335 -9.23 -23.97 0.88
CA THR A 335 -9.71 -22.60 0.87
C THR A 335 -8.61 -21.63 1.34
N GLY A 336 -8.73 -20.35 0.96
CA GLY A 336 -7.81 -19.33 1.47
C GLY A 336 -7.84 -19.21 2.99
N LYS A 337 -9.03 -19.41 3.61
CA LYS A 337 -9.20 -19.41 5.06
C LYS A 337 -8.43 -20.55 5.75
N ASP A 338 -8.54 -21.76 5.23
CA ASP A 338 -7.88 -22.93 5.82
C ASP A 338 -6.36 -22.84 5.62
N ALA A 339 -5.93 -22.39 4.44
CA ALA A 339 -4.51 -22.15 4.15
C ALA A 339 -3.90 -21.06 5.06
N GLU A 340 -4.59 -19.92 5.25
CA GLU A 340 -4.17 -18.86 6.18
C GLU A 340 -4.00 -19.42 7.60
N ALA A 341 -4.98 -20.16 8.11
CA ALA A 341 -4.96 -20.72 9.46
C ALA A 341 -3.86 -21.79 9.67
N ALA A 342 -3.63 -22.65 8.67
CA ALA A 342 -2.57 -23.65 8.75
C ALA A 342 -1.17 -23.04 8.67
N LEU A 343 -0.98 -22.06 7.79
CA LEU A 343 0.29 -21.34 7.64
C LEU A 343 0.61 -20.52 8.90
N GLU A 344 -0.39 -19.90 9.54
CA GLU A 344 -0.21 -19.20 10.82
C GLU A 344 0.30 -20.13 11.92
N LYS A 345 -0.26 -21.36 12.05
CA LYS A 345 0.23 -22.39 12.97
C LYS A 345 1.66 -22.83 12.66
N ALA A 346 2.06 -22.76 11.42
CA ALA A 346 3.43 -23.04 10.97
C ALA A 346 4.36 -21.82 11.02
N GLU A 347 3.97 -20.73 11.70
CA GLU A 347 4.72 -19.48 11.85
C GLU A 347 5.02 -18.78 10.50
N ILE A 348 4.12 -18.93 9.53
CA ILE A 348 4.16 -18.28 8.22
C ILE A 348 2.95 -17.38 8.09
N THR A 349 3.17 -16.05 8.13
CA THR A 349 2.09 -15.07 8.11
C THR A 349 1.77 -14.66 6.69
N VAL A 350 0.54 -14.95 6.25
CA VAL A 350 -0.05 -14.55 4.96
C VAL A 350 -1.44 -14.00 5.18
N ASN A 351 -2.10 -13.52 4.14
CA ASN A 351 -3.55 -13.25 4.23
C ASN A 351 -4.32 -14.01 3.15
N LYS A 352 -5.49 -14.55 3.53
CA LYS A 352 -6.47 -15.04 2.56
C LYS A 352 -6.92 -13.87 1.65
N ASN A 353 -7.16 -14.18 0.39
CA ASN A 353 -7.56 -13.19 -0.59
C ASN A 353 -8.50 -13.80 -1.63
N MET A 354 -9.53 -13.05 -2.02
CA MET A 354 -10.33 -13.45 -3.18
C MET A 354 -9.44 -13.50 -4.43
N VAL A 355 -9.70 -14.45 -5.28
CA VAL A 355 -9.15 -14.49 -6.64
C VAL A 355 -10.18 -13.92 -7.61
N PRO A 356 -9.77 -13.34 -8.74
CA PRO A 356 -10.74 -12.89 -9.75
C PRO A 356 -11.73 -14.00 -10.12
N PHE A 357 -13.02 -13.63 -10.18
CA PHE A 357 -14.12 -14.56 -10.45
C PHE A 357 -14.22 -15.69 -9.38
N ASP A 358 -13.92 -15.36 -8.13
CA ASP A 358 -14.04 -16.29 -7.00
C ASP A 358 -15.51 -16.68 -6.78
N ASP A 359 -15.76 -17.96 -6.58
CA ASP A 359 -17.08 -18.52 -6.25
C ASP A 359 -17.37 -18.56 -4.74
N LYS A 360 -16.37 -18.22 -3.92
CA LYS A 360 -16.47 -18.20 -2.46
C LYS A 360 -16.69 -16.81 -1.91
N SER A 361 -17.22 -16.75 -0.69
CA SER A 361 -17.42 -15.47 0.00
C SER A 361 -16.08 -14.83 0.41
N PRO A 362 -16.04 -13.50 0.62
CA PRO A 362 -14.85 -12.79 1.10
C PRO A 362 -14.28 -13.30 2.44
N PHE A 363 -15.08 -14.03 3.22
CA PHE A 363 -14.65 -14.62 4.50
C PHE A 363 -13.98 -15.98 4.37
N VAL A 364 -14.14 -16.63 3.22
CA VAL A 364 -13.57 -17.95 2.93
C VAL A 364 -12.45 -17.83 1.91
N THR A 365 -12.72 -17.24 0.76
CA THR A 365 -11.82 -17.02 -0.39
C THR A 365 -11.24 -18.30 -1.00
N SER A 366 -10.73 -18.20 -2.22
CA SER A 366 -10.08 -19.30 -2.91
C SER A 366 -8.57 -19.10 -3.08
N GLY A 367 -8.00 -18.05 -2.52
CA GLY A 367 -6.58 -17.74 -2.66
C GLY A 367 -5.93 -17.15 -1.43
N ILE A 368 -4.62 -17.02 -1.53
CA ILE A 368 -3.77 -16.27 -0.60
C ILE A 368 -2.95 -15.23 -1.34
N ARG A 369 -2.70 -14.10 -0.67
CA ARG A 369 -1.82 -13.05 -1.17
C ARG A 369 -0.51 -13.08 -0.40
N ILE A 370 0.60 -13.08 -1.14
CA ILE A 370 1.97 -13.13 -0.60
C ILE A 370 2.78 -12.00 -1.19
N GLY A 371 3.75 -11.49 -0.42
CA GLY A 371 4.71 -10.51 -0.85
C GLY A 371 6.07 -10.66 -0.20
N THR A 372 7.07 -10.01 -0.76
CA THR A 372 8.47 -10.20 -0.40
C THR A 372 9.16 -9.01 0.31
N PRO A 373 8.52 -7.87 0.61
CA PRO A 373 9.22 -6.73 1.24
C PRO A 373 9.82 -7.06 2.60
N ALA A 374 9.04 -7.67 3.51
CA ALA A 374 9.46 -7.96 4.87
C ALA A 374 10.62 -8.96 4.93
N VAL A 375 10.55 -10.06 4.20
CA VAL A 375 11.64 -11.05 4.13
C VAL A 375 12.89 -10.47 3.47
N THR A 376 12.75 -9.59 2.49
CA THR A 376 13.89 -8.91 1.86
C THR A 376 14.56 -7.94 2.86
N THR A 377 13.80 -7.24 3.69
CA THR A 377 14.36 -6.39 4.77
C THR A 377 15.19 -7.21 5.75
N ARG A 378 14.83 -8.48 5.98
CA ARG A 378 15.60 -9.44 6.79
C ARG A 378 16.78 -10.10 6.05
N GLY A 379 17.13 -9.61 4.85
CA GLY A 379 18.30 -10.04 4.10
C GLY A 379 18.13 -11.33 3.30
N LEU A 380 16.91 -11.85 3.16
CA LEU A 380 16.64 -13.03 2.34
C LEU A 380 16.79 -12.71 0.84
N LYS A 381 17.24 -13.69 0.08
CA LYS A 381 17.53 -13.58 -1.36
C LYS A 381 16.83 -14.69 -2.15
N GLU A 382 17.05 -14.72 -3.46
CA GLU A 382 16.35 -15.61 -4.40
C GLU A 382 16.40 -17.09 -4.00
N ASN A 383 17.54 -17.58 -3.52
CA ASN A 383 17.69 -18.99 -3.09
C ASN A 383 16.85 -19.31 -1.83
N ASP A 384 16.64 -18.32 -0.96
CA ASP A 384 15.81 -18.48 0.23
C ASP A 384 14.32 -18.62 -0.14
N MET A 385 13.91 -18.07 -1.29
CA MET A 385 12.51 -18.11 -1.75
C MET A 385 12.05 -19.52 -2.08
N GLU A 386 12.92 -20.34 -2.63
CA GLU A 386 12.61 -21.77 -2.90
C GLU A 386 12.32 -22.50 -1.59
N THR A 387 13.16 -22.33 -0.57
CA THR A 387 12.94 -22.90 0.77
C THR A 387 11.63 -22.45 1.41
N ILE A 388 11.29 -21.15 1.28
CA ILE A 388 10.01 -20.63 1.79
C ILE A 388 8.83 -21.31 1.08
N VAL A 389 8.90 -21.45 -0.25
CA VAL A 389 7.84 -22.12 -1.02
C VAL A 389 7.75 -23.61 -0.66
N GLU A 390 8.87 -24.28 -0.35
CA GLU A 390 8.86 -25.66 0.17
C GLU A 390 8.11 -25.77 1.51
N PHE A 391 8.31 -24.82 2.42
CA PHE A 391 7.58 -24.80 3.69
C PHE A 391 6.08 -24.59 3.46
N ILE A 392 5.72 -23.62 2.61
CA ILE A 392 4.30 -23.37 2.28
C ILE A 392 3.66 -24.57 1.62
N ASP A 393 4.33 -25.20 0.65
CA ASP A 393 3.83 -26.37 -0.07
C ASP A 393 3.62 -27.58 0.88
N ALA A 394 4.56 -27.79 1.81
CA ALA A 394 4.42 -28.84 2.82
C ALA A 394 3.20 -28.62 3.73
N VAL A 395 2.96 -27.37 4.17
CA VAL A 395 1.79 -27.02 4.98
C VAL A 395 0.51 -27.20 4.17
N ILE A 396 0.43 -26.69 2.94
CA ILE A 396 -0.80 -26.75 2.13
C ILE A 396 -1.18 -28.19 1.78
N ASN A 397 -0.20 -29.06 1.49
CA ASN A 397 -0.48 -30.45 1.14
C ASN A 397 -0.89 -31.32 2.35
N ASP A 398 -0.67 -30.87 3.59
CA ASP A 398 -0.96 -31.64 4.82
C ASP A 398 -1.49 -30.72 5.94
N TYR A 399 -2.38 -29.80 5.56
CA TYR A 399 -2.79 -28.64 6.37
C TYR A 399 -3.61 -28.98 7.63
N GLU A 400 -4.16 -30.22 7.74
CA GLU A 400 -4.90 -30.70 8.91
C GLU A 400 -4.00 -31.42 9.92
N ASN A 401 -2.73 -31.73 9.55
CA ASN A 401 -1.82 -32.53 10.37
C ASN A 401 -1.00 -31.65 11.31
N GLU A 402 -1.36 -31.58 12.57
CA GLU A 402 -0.69 -30.77 13.60
C GLU A 402 0.80 -31.10 13.76
N GLU A 403 1.24 -32.35 13.52
CA GLU A 403 2.65 -32.75 13.59
C GLU A 403 3.46 -32.14 12.44
N THR A 404 2.88 -32.12 11.24
CA THR A 404 3.47 -31.45 10.07
C THR A 404 3.58 -29.95 10.32
N LEU A 405 2.52 -29.30 10.82
CA LEU A 405 2.52 -27.87 11.12
C LEU A 405 3.59 -27.52 12.16
N ALA A 406 3.68 -28.26 13.26
CA ALA A 406 4.69 -28.06 14.30
C ALA A 406 6.11 -28.29 13.77
N THR A 407 6.30 -29.29 12.91
CA THR A 407 7.60 -29.56 12.26
C THR A 407 8.04 -28.41 11.38
N ILE A 408 7.13 -27.85 10.58
CA ILE A 408 7.42 -26.69 9.73
C ILE A 408 7.69 -25.44 10.57
N ALA A 409 6.90 -25.18 11.63
CA ALA A 409 7.16 -24.07 12.56
C ALA A 409 8.59 -24.12 13.12
N ASN A 410 9.05 -25.29 13.57
CA ASN A 410 10.43 -25.46 14.05
C ASN A 410 11.48 -25.21 12.95
N LYS A 411 11.20 -25.61 11.69
CA LYS A 411 12.08 -25.29 10.55
C LYS A 411 12.10 -23.78 10.25
N VAL A 412 10.97 -23.10 10.33
CA VAL A 412 10.86 -21.64 10.17
C VAL A 412 11.66 -20.93 11.25
N HIS A 413 11.49 -21.28 12.53
CA HIS A 413 12.27 -20.70 13.63
C HIS A 413 13.78 -20.87 13.40
N LYS A 414 14.23 -22.07 13.04
CA LYS A 414 15.63 -22.33 12.72
C LYS A 414 16.13 -21.53 11.53
N PHE A 415 15.30 -21.44 10.47
CA PHE A 415 15.63 -20.67 9.26
C PHE A 415 15.75 -19.17 9.56
N MET A 416 14.88 -18.63 10.41
CA MET A 416 14.84 -17.22 10.75
C MET A 416 15.83 -16.81 11.87
N SER A 417 16.34 -17.76 12.68
CA SER A 417 17.25 -17.47 13.79
C SER A 417 18.57 -16.78 13.37
N HIS A 418 18.97 -16.93 12.11
CA HIS A 418 20.15 -16.31 11.53
C HIS A 418 19.84 -15.05 10.71
N ARG A 419 18.61 -14.55 10.79
CA ARG A 419 18.11 -13.37 10.04
C ARG A 419 17.76 -12.26 11.03
N PRO A 420 18.74 -11.41 11.39
CA PRO A 420 18.56 -10.42 12.47
C PRO A 420 17.44 -9.42 12.12
N LEU A 421 16.75 -8.99 13.17
CA LEU A 421 15.76 -7.92 13.15
C LEU A 421 15.85 -7.20 14.50
N PHE A 422 15.66 -5.88 14.54
CA PHE A 422 15.79 -5.06 15.75
C PHE A 422 17.21 -5.12 16.39
N VAL A 423 18.22 -5.14 15.53
CA VAL A 423 19.63 -5.11 15.95
C VAL A 423 20.08 -3.65 15.93
N SER A 424 19.99 -2.99 17.08
CA SER A 424 20.55 -1.64 17.31
C SER A 424 21.92 -1.73 17.94
#